data_9c4eb876455f7d788bdbaf21209749dc
#
_entry.id   9c4eb876455f7d788bdbaf21209749dc
#
_cell.length_a   1.000
_cell.length_b   1.000
_cell.length_c   1.000
_cell.angle_alpha   90.00
_cell.angle_beta   90.00
_cell.angle_gamma   90.00
#
_symmetry.space_group_name_H-M   'P 1'
#
loop_
_entity.id
_entity.type
_entity.pdbx_description
1 polymer ?
#
loop_
_entity_poly.entity_id
_entity_poly.type
_entity_poly.pdbx_seq_one_letter_code
_entity_poly.pdbx_strand_id
1 'polypeptide(L)'
;MTSVAALYDIHGNLAALEAVLAALPDEATIVVGGDVVAGGAQPGETLERLRALGGRVLWLRGNADRELYPGEEGLAPPGALDATREALTEEQIEFLHELPETQLVGDVLYCHASPRNDVDIFTDRTPEDRIAFLFQGLDVGTVVCGHTHTQYEREVEGVRVINAGSVGMPYEDEPGAYWLLDLAHRRTPYEGAELKASREEAVSEFTERGL
;
A
#
# COMPACT_ATOMS: atom_id res chain seq x y z
N MET A 1 2.46 -23.25 8.27
CA MET A 1 1.83 -21.92 8.41
C MET A 1 1.41 -21.51 7.01
N THR A 2 0.27 -20.85 6.86
CA THR A 2 -0.17 -20.31 5.57
C THR A 2 0.70 -19.11 5.22
N SER A 3 1.18 -19.02 3.97
CA SER A 3 1.96 -17.87 3.51
C SER A 3 1.13 -16.59 3.54
N VAL A 4 1.77 -15.47 3.82
CA VAL A 4 1.15 -14.14 3.84
C VAL A 4 1.75 -13.29 2.73
N ALA A 5 0.91 -12.83 1.82
CA ALA A 5 1.26 -11.84 0.82
C ALA A 5 0.78 -10.45 1.25
N ALA A 6 1.58 -9.41 1.04
CA ALA A 6 1.17 -8.03 1.29
C ALA A 6 1.23 -7.22 0.00
N LEU A 7 0.07 -6.70 -0.40
CA LEU A 7 -0.17 -5.95 -1.62
C LEU A 7 -0.61 -4.54 -1.23
N TYR A 8 0.20 -3.56 -1.57
CA TYR A 8 0.01 -2.15 -1.24
C TYR A 8 -0.13 -1.33 -2.50
N ASP A 9 -0.84 -0.21 -2.42
CA ASP A 9 -0.84 0.81 -3.46
C ASP A 9 -1.16 0.22 -4.84
N ILE A 10 -2.30 -0.46 -4.93
CA ILE A 10 -2.75 -1.15 -6.16
C ILE A 10 -3.26 -0.15 -7.19
N HIS A 11 -3.84 0.97 -6.71
CA HIS A 11 -4.22 2.10 -7.53
C HIS A 11 -5.04 1.75 -8.77
N GLY A 12 -6.06 0.89 -8.64
CA GLY A 12 -6.95 0.54 -9.76
C GLY A 12 -6.25 -0.08 -10.98
N ASN A 13 -5.06 -0.66 -10.78
CA ASN A 13 -4.28 -1.33 -11.82
C ASN A 13 -4.58 -2.83 -11.83
N LEU A 14 -5.67 -3.21 -12.50
CA LEU A 14 -6.13 -4.60 -12.55
C LEU A 14 -5.10 -5.52 -13.20
N ALA A 15 -4.37 -5.06 -14.22
CA ALA A 15 -3.37 -5.89 -14.90
C ALA A 15 -2.20 -6.24 -13.97
N ALA A 16 -1.73 -5.28 -13.17
CA ALA A 16 -0.71 -5.51 -12.14
C ALA A 16 -1.22 -6.48 -11.06
N LEU A 17 -2.45 -6.27 -10.59
CA LEU A 17 -3.08 -7.14 -9.59
C LEU A 17 -3.18 -8.58 -10.09
N GLU A 18 -3.69 -8.80 -11.30
CA GLU A 18 -3.83 -10.16 -11.87
C GLU A 18 -2.49 -10.86 -12.03
N ALA A 19 -1.44 -10.13 -12.42
CA ALA A 19 -0.10 -10.69 -12.52
C ALA A 19 0.43 -11.13 -11.13
N VAL A 20 0.19 -10.34 -10.09
CA VAL A 20 0.56 -10.72 -8.73
C VAL A 20 -0.26 -11.92 -8.25
N LEU A 21 -1.59 -11.89 -8.44
CA LEU A 21 -2.47 -13.00 -8.03
C LEU A 21 -2.08 -14.33 -8.71
N ALA A 22 -1.65 -14.28 -9.97
CA ALA A 22 -1.15 -15.46 -10.68
C ALA A 22 0.20 -16.00 -10.15
N ALA A 23 0.96 -15.17 -9.46
CA ALA A 23 2.25 -15.53 -8.85
C ALA A 23 2.14 -15.98 -7.39
N LEU A 24 0.96 -15.79 -6.76
CA LEU A 24 0.72 -16.17 -5.37
C LEU A 24 0.51 -17.68 -5.19
N PRO A 25 0.91 -18.25 -4.04
CA PRO A 25 0.43 -19.56 -3.63
C PRO A 25 -1.11 -19.56 -3.46
N ASP A 26 -1.78 -20.62 -3.89
CA ASP A 26 -3.25 -20.73 -3.91
C ASP A 26 -3.91 -20.45 -2.55
N GLU A 27 -3.28 -20.87 -1.46
CA GLU A 27 -3.79 -20.76 -0.08
C GLU A 27 -3.23 -19.55 0.68
N ALA A 28 -2.49 -18.64 0.03
CA ALA A 28 -1.91 -17.49 0.73
C ALA A 28 -3.01 -16.58 1.29
N THR A 29 -2.82 -16.12 2.52
CA THR A 29 -3.56 -14.96 3.07
C THR A 29 -3.01 -13.70 2.41
N ILE A 30 -3.87 -12.79 2.00
CA ILE A 30 -3.50 -11.56 1.32
C ILE A 30 -3.83 -10.37 2.23
N VAL A 31 -2.84 -9.60 2.61
CA VAL A 31 -3.05 -8.30 3.24
C VAL A 31 -3.07 -7.24 2.14
N VAL A 32 -4.20 -6.57 1.98
CA VAL A 32 -4.35 -5.41 1.08
C VAL A 32 -4.11 -4.15 1.88
N GLY A 33 -3.00 -3.49 1.61
CA GLY A 33 -2.40 -2.44 2.44
C GLY A 33 -2.85 -1.01 2.15
N GLY A 34 -4.04 -0.85 1.57
CA GLY A 34 -4.61 0.47 1.25
C GLY A 34 -4.23 0.99 -0.13
N ASP A 35 -4.82 2.13 -0.49
CA ASP A 35 -4.75 2.78 -1.81
C ASP A 35 -5.12 1.82 -2.94
N VAL A 36 -6.30 1.21 -2.77
CA VAL A 36 -6.74 0.09 -3.61
C VAL A 36 -7.09 0.53 -5.02
N VAL A 37 -7.80 1.66 -5.15
CA VAL A 37 -8.51 1.99 -6.41
C VAL A 37 -8.10 3.32 -7.04
N ALA A 38 -7.61 4.28 -6.27
CA ALA A 38 -7.40 5.66 -6.72
C ALA A 38 -6.30 5.80 -7.77
N GLY A 39 -6.57 6.55 -8.86
CA GLY A 39 -5.57 6.96 -9.85
C GLY A 39 -5.33 5.98 -11.00
N GLY A 40 -5.90 4.78 -10.99
CA GLY A 40 -5.80 3.80 -12.08
C GLY A 40 -7.00 3.80 -13.01
N ALA A 41 -6.93 2.97 -14.05
CA ALA A 41 -7.92 2.93 -15.11
C ALA A 41 -9.14 2.05 -14.80
N GLN A 42 -9.04 1.14 -13.84
CA GLN A 42 -10.05 0.10 -13.57
C GLN A 42 -10.34 -0.02 -12.06
N PRO A 43 -10.81 1.08 -11.40
CA PRO A 43 -11.00 1.10 -9.94
C PRO A 43 -12.04 0.09 -9.47
N GLY A 44 -13.22 0.06 -10.08
CA GLY A 44 -14.30 -0.83 -9.69
C GLY A 44 -13.96 -2.31 -9.90
N GLU A 45 -13.41 -2.65 -11.07
CA GLU A 45 -13.02 -4.02 -11.40
C GLU A 45 -11.90 -4.53 -10.47
N THR A 46 -10.95 -3.66 -10.12
CA THR A 46 -9.87 -3.98 -9.18
C THR A 46 -10.43 -4.31 -7.80
N LEU A 47 -11.36 -3.51 -7.29
CA LEU A 47 -12.01 -3.74 -6.02
C LEU A 47 -12.80 -5.05 -6.02
N GLU A 48 -13.66 -5.26 -7.02
CA GLU A 48 -14.47 -6.48 -7.11
C GLU A 48 -13.61 -7.74 -7.28
N ARG A 49 -12.49 -7.63 -8.00
CA ARG A 49 -11.55 -8.75 -8.13
C ARG A 49 -10.95 -9.18 -6.79
N LEU A 50 -10.62 -8.22 -5.92
CA LEU A 50 -10.14 -8.51 -4.58
C LEU A 50 -11.27 -9.01 -3.66
N ARG A 51 -12.46 -8.40 -3.73
CA ARG A 51 -13.64 -8.85 -2.95
C ARG A 51 -14.02 -10.30 -3.28
N ALA A 52 -13.87 -10.72 -4.53
CA ALA A 52 -14.13 -12.10 -4.96
C ALA A 52 -13.20 -13.15 -4.34
N LEU A 53 -12.07 -12.75 -3.76
CA LEU A 53 -11.17 -13.64 -3.02
C LEU A 53 -11.68 -13.98 -1.61
N GLY A 54 -12.70 -13.26 -1.15
CA GLY A 54 -13.43 -13.54 0.09
C GLY A 54 -12.53 -13.51 1.33
N GLY A 55 -12.70 -14.48 2.22
CA GLY A 55 -12.00 -14.56 3.50
C GLY A 55 -10.47 -14.72 3.44
N ARG A 56 -9.89 -14.81 2.23
CA ARG A 56 -8.44 -14.80 2.06
C ARG A 56 -7.84 -13.41 2.21
N VAL A 57 -8.65 -12.35 2.11
CA VAL A 57 -8.19 -10.96 2.12
C VAL A 57 -8.40 -10.33 3.50
N LEU A 58 -7.33 -9.80 4.05
CA LEU A 58 -7.32 -8.89 5.20
C LEU A 58 -7.09 -7.49 4.65
N TRP A 59 -8.00 -6.58 4.97
CA TRP A 59 -8.03 -5.25 4.41
C TRP A 59 -7.51 -4.22 5.40
N LEU A 60 -6.81 -3.20 4.90
CA LEU A 60 -6.66 -1.91 5.58
C LEU A 60 -6.87 -0.76 4.61
N ARG A 61 -7.20 0.39 5.19
CA ARG A 61 -7.48 1.63 4.48
C ARG A 61 -6.19 2.42 4.24
N GLY A 62 -6.01 2.90 3.00
CA GLY A 62 -5.05 3.93 2.68
C GLY A 62 -5.65 5.34 2.70
N ASN A 63 -4.79 6.35 2.58
CA ASN A 63 -5.26 7.72 2.55
C ASN A 63 -6.14 8.01 1.34
N ALA A 64 -5.79 7.50 0.15
CA ALA A 64 -6.60 7.73 -1.04
C ALA A 64 -7.96 6.98 -0.99
N ASP A 65 -8.06 5.84 -0.30
CA ASP A 65 -9.32 5.16 -0.05
C ASP A 65 -10.22 6.00 0.86
N ARG A 66 -9.66 6.58 1.94
CA ARG A 66 -10.38 7.48 2.85
C ARG A 66 -10.84 8.75 2.15
N GLU A 67 -9.96 9.38 1.39
CA GLU A 67 -10.20 10.65 0.69
C GLU A 67 -11.25 10.56 -0.43
N LEU A 68 -11.61 9.34 -0.88
CA LEU A 68 -12.76 9.14 -1.77
C LEU A 68 -14.09 9.49 -1.12
N TYR A 69 -14.21 9.35 0.21
CA TYR A 69 -15.45 9.64 0.92
C TYR A 69 -15.69 11.15 1.00
N PRO A 70 -16.95 11.62 0.76
CA PRO A 70 -17.27 13.04 0.77
C PRO A 70 -16.99 13.71 2.12
N GLY A 71 -16.22 14.79 2.10
CA GLY A 71 -15.89 15.57 3.29
C GLY A 71 -14.56 15.18 3.96
N GLU A 72 -13.92 14.13 3.51
CA GLU A 72 -12.57 13.79 3.94
C GLU A 72 -11.53 14.67 3.26
N GLU A 73 -10.54 15.12 4.05
CA GLU A 73 -9.40 15.90 3.58
C GLU A 73 -8.13 15.03 3.64
N GLY A 74 -7.15 15.27 2.76
CA GLY A 74 -5.92 14.51 2.76
C GLY A 74 -4.86 15.07 1.80
N LEU A 75 -4.10 14.17 1.17
CA LEU A 75 -2.96 14.51 0.32
C LEU A 75 -3.34 14.75 -1.15
N ALA A 76 -4.49 14.23 -1.59
CA ALA A 76 -4.91 14.35 -2.99
C ALA A 76 -5.23 15.82 -3.34
N PRO A 77 -4.65 16.36 -4.43
CA PRO A 77 -5.02 17.67 -4.92
C PRO A 77 -6.53 17.76 -5.28
N PRO A 78 -7.15 18.93 -5.20
CA PRO A 78 -8.54 19.10 -5.59
C PRO A 78 -8.82 18.52 -6.99
N GLY A 79 -9.85 17.68 -7.10
CA GLY A 79 -10.25 17.03 -8.35
C GLY A 79 -9.46 15.80 -8.76
N ALA A 80 -8.36 15.46 -8.08
CA ALA A 80 -7.53 14.30 -8.43
C ALA A 80 -8.27 12.95 -8.31
N LEU A 81 -9.25 12.87 -7.44
CA LEU A 81 -10.05 11.66 -7.20
C LEU A 81 -11.41 11.64 -7.91
N ASP A 82 -11.78 12.70 -8.64
CA ASP A 82 -13.13 12.82 -9.21
C ASP A 82 -13.44 11.69 -10.20
N ALA A 83 -12.51 11.38 -11.10
CA ALA A 83 -12.69 10.27 -12.05
C ALA A 83 -12.84 8.90 -11.36
N THR A 84 -12.12 8.69 -10.25
CA THR A 84 -12.24 7.47 -9.45
C THR A 84 -13.61 7.42 -8.76
N ARG A 85 -14.06 8.53 -8.18
CA ARG A 85 -15.41 8.63 -7.56
C ARG A 85 -16.53 8.37 -8.56
N GLU A 86 -16.42 8.91 -9.78
CA GLU A 86 -17.42 8.70 -10.85
C GLU A 86 -17.47 7.24 -11.33
N ALA A 87 -16.38 6.50 -11.22
CA ALA A 87 -16.28 5.10 -11.63
C ALA A 87 -16.71 4.09 -10.55
N LEU A 88 -16.96 4.55 -9.33
CA LEU A 88 -17.34 3.71 -8.20
C LEU A 88 -18.81 3.95 -7.80
N THR A 89 -19.44 2.93 -7.22
CA THR A 89 -20.73 3.09 -6.54
C THR A 89 -20.55 3.69 -5.14
N GLU A 90 -21.62 4.27 -4.58
CA GLU A 90 -21.61 4.75 -3.19
C GLU A 90 -21.27 3.64 -2.20
N GLU A 91 -21.79 2.41 -2.40
CA GLU A 91 -21.46 1.22 -1.58
C GLU A 91 -19.96 0.89 -1.62
N GLN A 92 -19.33 1.00 -2.78
CA GLN A 92 -17.90 0.74 -2.93
C GLN A 92 -17.06 1.80 -2.20
N ILE A 93 -17.45 3.06 -2.28
CA ILE A 93 -16.78 4.17 -1.57
C ILE A 93 -16.95 4.00 -0.05
N GLU A 94 -18.16 3.69 0.41
CA GLU A 94 -18.43 3.45 1.84
C GLU A 94 -17.63 2.24 2.36
N PHE A 95 -17.60 1.14 1.59
CA PHE A 95 -16.77 -0.03 1.93
C PHE A 95 -15.30 0.34 2.14
N LEU A 96 -14.69 1.11 1.21
CA LEU A 96 -13.29 1.53 1.30
C LEU A 96 -13.05 2.45 2.50
N HIS A 97 -13.98 3.36 2.79
CA HIS A 97 -13.89 4.29 3.92
C HIS A 97 -13.97 3.57 5.28
N GLU A 98 -14.76 2.51 5.38
CA GLU A 98 -14.95 1.75 6.63
C GLU A 98 -13.85 0.72 6.92
N LEU A 99 -12.88 0.54 6.02
CA LEU A 99 -11.78 -0.37 6.23
C LEU A 99 -10.96 0.01 7.48
N PRO A 100 -10.42 -0.96 8.23
CA PRO A 100 -9.59 -0.69 9.39
C PRO A 100 -8.27 -0.01 8.98
N GLU A 101 -7.70 0.79 9.88
CA GLU A 101 -6.42 1.48 9.65
C GLU A 101 -5.20 0.55 9.76
N THR A 102 -5.33 -0.53 10.53
CA THR A 102 -4.25 -1.49 10.78
C THR A 102 -4.75 -2.92 10.82
N GLN A 103 -3.83 -3.86 10.56
CA GLN A 103 -4.04 -5.30 10.74
C GLN A 103 -2.87 -5.91 11.51
N LEU A 104 -3.15 -6.80 12.46
CA LEU A 104 -2.14 -7.56 13.17
C LEU A 104 -2.21 -9.03 12.72
N VAL A 105 -1.11 -9.56 12.17
CA VAL A 105 -1.01 -10.96 11.77
C VAL A 105 0.22 -11.58 12.44
N GLY A 106 -0.01 -12.37 13.46
CA GLY A 106 1.08 -12.86 14.32
C GLY A 106 1.77 -11.71 15.06
N ASP A 107 3.06 -11.53 14.84
CA ASP A 107 3.90 -10.45 15.40
C ASP A 107 4.18 -9.33 14.38
N VAL A 108 3.36 -9.24 13.35
CA VAL A 108 3.52 -8.25 12.28
C VAL A 108 2.34 -7.30 12.27
N LEU A 109 2.61 -6.01 12.46
CA LEU A 109 1.63 -4.93 12.30
C LEU A 109 1.68 -4.42 10.86
N TYR A 110 0.55 -4.45 10.18
CA TYR A 110 0.37 -3.86 8.85
C TYR A 110 -0.39 -2.53 9.01
N CYS A 111 0.12 -1.47 8.39
CA CYS A 111 -0.49 -0.15 8.32
C CYS A 111 -0.26 0.45 6.93
N HIS A 112 -1.01 1.48 6.52
CA HIS A 112 -0.78 2.06 5.19
C HIS A 112 0.54 2.85 5.13
N ALA A 113 0.66 3.91 5.91
CA ALA A 113 1.85 4.77 5.93
C ALA A 113 2.70 4.56 7.19
N SER A 114 2.10 4.73 8.38
CA SER A 114 2.75 4.52 9.66
C SER A 114 1.79 3.89 10.68
N PRO A 115 2.29 3.38 11.82
CA PRO A 115 1.42 2.94 12.91
C PRO A 115 0.50 4.02 13.47
N ARG A 116 0.79 5.31 13.18
CA ARG A 116 0.07 6.46 13.68
C ARG A 116 -1.09 6.91 12.79
N ASN A 117 -0.89 6.85 11.48
CA ASN A 117 -1.87 7.33 10.50
C ASN A 117 -1.55 6.86 9.07
N ASP A 118 -2.42 7.24 8.13
CA ASP A 118 -2.36 6.87 6.71
C ASP A 118 -1.64 7.90 5.81
N VAL A 119 -1.02 8.95 6.37
CA VAL A 119 -0.41 10.06 5.60
C VAL A 119 1.05 10.38 5.94
N ASP A 120 1.63 9.76 6.94
CA ASP A 120 3.03 10.00 7.31
C ASP A 120 3.97 9.58 6.17
N ILE A 121 4.87 10.47 5.77
CA ILE A 121 5.83 10.22 4.70
C ILE A 121 7.22 10.05 5.30
N PHE A 122 7.85 8.90 5.09
CA PHE A 122 9.25 8.64 5.40
C PHE A 122 9.81 7.57 4.46
N THR A 123 11.13 7.55 4.32
CA THR A 123 11.86 6.66 3.40
C THR A 123 13.00 5.94 4.12
N ASP A 124 13.75 5.12 3.40
CA ASP A 124 14.99 4.53 3.90
C ASP A 124 16.08 5.58 4.23
N ARG A 125 15.96 6.81 3.70
CA ARG A 125 16.89 7.92 3.94
C ARG A 125 16.44 8.89 5.03
N THR A 126 15.20 8.81 5.49
CA THR A 126 14.73 9.69 6.57
C THR A 126 15.53 9.41 7.85
N PRO A 127 16.14 10.43 8.48
CA PRO A 127 16.88 10.25 9.73
C PRO A 127 16.02 9.58 10.81
N GLU A 128 16.63 8.64 11.55
CA GLU A 128 15.88 7.84 12.53
C GLU A 128 15.26 8.70 13.64
N ASP A 129 15.97 9.72 14.11
CA ASP A 129 15.49 10.64 15.14
C ASP A 129 14.23 11.42 14.76
N ARG A 130 13.96 11.55 13.44
CA ARG A 130 12.73 12.18 12.93
C ARG A 130 11.51 11.25 12.95
N ILE A 131 11.71 9.93 12.96
CA ILE A 131 10.64 8.93 12.86
C ILE A 131 10.58 7.95 14.03
N ALA A 132 11.56 7.96 14.94
CA ALA A 132 11.64 7.07 16.10
C ALA A 132 10.33 7.03 16.90
N PHE A 133 9.69 8.20 17.11
CA PHE A 133 8.45 8.32 17.87
C PHE A 133 7.26 7.54 17.28
N LEU A 134 7.31 7.18 15.99
CA LEU A 134 6.27 6.38 15.34
C LEU A 134 6.30 4.92 15.79
N PHE A 135 7.44 4.44 16.23
CA PHE A 135 7.70 3.02 16.54
C PHE A 135 7.94 2.76 18.01
N GLN A 136 8.15 3.82 18.83
CA GLN A 136 8.37 3.69 20.26
C GLN A 136 7.19 3.06 20.99
N GLY A 137 7.48 2.02 21.79
CA GLY A 137 6.47 1.37 22.64
C GLY A 137 5.52 0.43 21.90
N LEU A 138 5.78 0.11 20.64
CA LEU A 138 5.05 -0.94 19.94
C LEU A 138 5.42 -2.31 20.52
N ASP A 139 4.43 -3.16 20.72
CA ASP A 139 4.59 -4.55 21.17
C ASP A 139 4.52 -5.50 19.95
N VAL A 140 5.33 -5.21 18.92
CA VAL A 140 5.47 -6.00 17.69
C VAL A 140 6.91 -5.99 17.20
N GLY A 141 7.36 -7.11 16.62
CA GLY A 141 8.73 -7.21 16.07
C GLY A 141 8.88 -6.59 14.69
N THR A 142 7.77 -6.49 13.95
CA THR A 142 7.79 -6.02 12.54
C THR A 142 6.61 -5.12 12.23
N VAL A 143 6.86 -4.04 11.49
CA VAL A 143 5.85 -3.19 10.86
C VAL A 143 6.02 -3.26 9.34
N VAL A 144 4.92 -3.50 8.63
CA VAL A 144 4.85 -3.45 7.17
C VAL A 144 4.01 -2.24 6.75
N CYS A 145 4.52 -1.46 5.82
CA CYS A 145 3.85 -0.27 5.26
C CYS A 145 4.01 -0.17 3.74
N GLY A 146 3.41 0.85 3.13
CA GLY A 146 3.48 1.22 1.72
C GLY A 146 3.60 2.73 1.54
N HIS A 147 2.61 3.35 0.87
CA HIS A 147 2.40 4.79 0.72
C HIS A 147 3.46 5.56 -0.09
N THR A 148 4.75 5.27 0.10
CA THR A 148 5.83 5.90 -0.67
C THR A 148 6.23 5.13 -1.93
N HIS A 149 5.55 4.02 -2.23
CA HIS A 149 5.67 3.21 -3.44
C HIS A 149 7.07 2.67 -3.76
N THR A 150 8.01 2.71 -2.79
CA THR A 150 9.38 2.24 -2.94
C THR A 150 9.68 1.11 -1.96
N GLN A 151 10.26 0.01 -2.43
CA GLN A 151 10.64 -1.09 -1.54
C GLN A 151 11.89 -0.75 -0.74
N TYR A 152 11.82 -0.90 0.58
CA TYR A 152 12.98 -0.87 1.47
C TYR A 152 12.73 -1.64 2.76
N GLU A 153 13.81 -1.88 3.48
CA GLU A 153 13.79 -2.43 4.83
C GLU A 153 14.81 -1.68 5.69
N ARG A 154 14.41 -1.37 6.91
CA ARG A 154 15.29 -0.76 7.93
C ARG A 154 14.85 -1.15 9.33
N GLU A 155 15.69 -0.89 10.31
CA GLU A 155 15.35 -1.00 11.73
C GLU A 155 15.15 0.41 12.31
N VAL A 156 14.12 0.59 13.14
CA VAL A 156 13.83 1.83 13.87
C VAL A 156 13.36 1.46 15.27
N GLU A 157 14.03 1.96 16.30
CA GLU A 157 13.69 1.66 17.71
C GLU A 157 13.59 0.14 18.02
N GLY A 158 14.40 -0.69 17.36
CA GLY A 158 14.37 -2.15 17.48
C GLY A 158 13.22 -2.85 16.75
N VAL A 159 12.40 -2.12 16.02
CA VAL A 159 11.33 -2.64 15.17
C VAL A 159 11.84 -2.76 13.73
N ARG A 160 11.64 -3.92 13.11
CA ARG A 160 11.89 -4.13 11.68
C ARG A 160 10.81 -3.44 10.87
N VAL A 161 11.15 -2.45 10.06
CA VAL A 161 10.22 -1.69 9.21
C VAL A 161 10.44 -2.08 7.76
N ILE A 162 9.39 -2.56 7.09
CA ILE A 162 9.44 -3.01 5.69
C ILE A 162 8.41 -2.22 4.88
N ASN A 163 8.85 -1.52 3.85
CA ASN A 163 7.94 -0.97 2.86
C ASN A 163 7.74 -1.97 1.73
N ALA A 164 6.48 -2.28 1.43
CA ALA A 164 6.11 -3.28 0.43
C ALA A 164 6.31 -2.80 -1.01
N GLY A 165 6.50 -1.50 -1.22
CA GLY A 165 6.45 -0.88 -2.54
C GLY A 165 5.00 -0.75 -3.02
N SER A 166 4.78 -0.66 -4.32
CA SER A 166 3.47 -0.52 -4.92
C SER A 166 3.21 -1.58 -6.00
N VAL A 167 2.03 -2.18 -5.96
CA VAL A 167 1.58 -3.11 -7.00
C VAL A 167 1.27 -2.36 -8.30
N GLY A 168 0.56 -1.24 -8.21
CA GLY A 168 0.00 -0.57 -9.37
C GLY A 168 0.72 0.68 -9.85
N MET A 169 1.50 1.33 -8.96
CA MET A 169 2.14 2.62 -9.24
C MET A 169 3.54 2.70 -8.63
N PRO A 170 4.46 1.79 -8.96
CA PRO A 170 5.77 1.73 -8.34
C PRO A 170 6.66 2.93 -8.73
N TYR A 171 7.46 3.39 -7.77
CA TYR A 171 8.57 4.32 -7.96
C TYR A 171 9.89 3.55 -7.75
N GLU A 172 10.28 2.83 -8.79
CA GLU A 172 11.41 1.89 -8.77
C GLU A 172 12.25 2.03 -10.05
N ASP A 173 13.34 1.27 -10.16
CA ASP A 173 14.23 1.34 -11.32
C ASP A 173 13.83 0.38 -12.46
N GLU A 174 12.98 -0.61 -12.16
CA GLU A 174 12.48 -1.56 -13.15
C GLU A 174 10.94 -1.64 -13.15
N PRO A 175 10.29 -1.67 -14.33
CA PRO A 175 8.83 -1.78 -14.38
C PRO A 175 8.33 -3.14 -13.90
N GLY A 176 7.21 -3.13 -13.16
CA GLY A 176 6.57 -4.34 -12.61
C GLY A 176 5.70 -4.01 -11.42
N ALA A 177 5.02 -5.01 -10.87
CA ALA A 177 4.29 -4.93 -9.62
C ALA A 177 5.21 -5.32 -8.45
N TYR A 178 5.25 -4.50 -7.40
CA TYR A 178 6.08 -4.71 -6.22
C TYR A 178 5.21 -5.07 -5.02
N TRP A 179 5.59 -6.12 -4.29
CA TRP A 179 4.80 -6.69 -3.20
C TRP A 179 5.66 -7.54 -2.27
N LEU A 180 5.08 -8.09 -1.19
CA LEU A 180 5.79 -8.99 -0.27
C LEU A 180 5.17 -10.39 -0.27
N LEU A 181 6.01 -11.41 -0.10
CA LEU A 181 5.60 -12.76 0.28
C LEU A 181 6.42 -13.19 1.48
N ASP A 182 5.76 -13.51 2.58
CA ASP A 182 6.39 -13.90 3.84
C ASP A 182 7.49 -12.90 4.26
N LEU A 183 7.16 -11.60 4.18
CA LEU A 183 8.03 -10.44 4.45
C LEU A 183 9.22 -10.28 3.50
N ALA A 184 9.33 -11.08 2.46
CA ALA A 184 10.38 -10.94 1.46
C ALA A 184 9.87 -10.12 0.26
N HIS A 185 10.65 -9.14 -0.17
CA HIS A 185 10.37 -8.33 -1.36
C HIS A 185 10.24 -9.19 -2.62
N ARG A 186 9.23 -8.88 -3.44
CA ARG A 186 8.95 -9.53 -4.72
C ARG A 186 8.67 -8.47 -5.79
N ARG A 187 8.99 -8.82 -7.01
CA ARG A 187 8.63 -8.08 -8.21
C ARG A 187 8.04 -9.03 -9.24
N THR A 188 6.90 -8.68 -9.80
CA THR A 188 6.24 -9.44 -10.88
C THR A 188 6.17 -8.56 -12.11
N PRO A 189 6.89 -8.88 -13.21
CA PRO A 189 6.74 -8.17 -14.48
C PRO A 189 5.38 -8.52 -15.10
N TYR A 190 4.76 -7.53 -15.76
CA TYR A 190 3.52 -7.73 -16.52
C TYR A 190 3.50 -6.85 -17.77
N GLU A 191 2.66 -7.19 -18.74
CA GLU A 191 2.54 -6.42 -19.99
C GLU A 191 1.90 -5.05 -19.71
N GLY A 192 2.51 -3.99 -20.26
CA GLY A 192 2.07 -2.61 -20.01
C GLY A 192 2.55 -2.01 -18.69
N ALA A 193 3.46 -2.67 -17.98
CA ALA A 193 4.05 -2.10 -16.77
C ALA A 193 4.87 -0.85 -17.12
N GLU A 194 4.58 0.25 -16.42
CA GLU A 194 5.26 1.54 -16.57
C GLU A 194 5.77 2.04 -15.21
N LEU A 195 6.85 2.82 -15.24
CA LEU A 195 7.32 3.56 -14.07
C LEU A 195 6.78 4.98 -14.12
N LYS A 196 6.33 5.50 -12.99
CA LYS A 196 5.87 6.90 -12.85
C LYS A 196 7.03 7.83 -12.47
N ALA A 197 8.00 7.33 -11.73
CA ALA A 197 9.25 8.01 -11.38
C ALA A 197 10.32 6.95 -11.12
N SER A 198 11.61 7.33 -11.20
CA SER A 198 12.71 6.51 -10.72
C SER A 198 12.71 6.45 -9.18
N ARG A 199 13.32 5.41 -8.64
CA ARG A 199 13.48 5.28 -7.17
C ARG A 199 14.23 6.47 -6.57
N GLU A 200 15.30 6.92 -7.22
CA GLU A 200 16.11 8.04 -6.73
C GLU A 200 15.31 9.35 -6.64
N GLU A 201 14.54 9.69 -7.68
CA GLU A 201 13.67 10.87 -7.68
C GLU A 201 12.62 10.82 -6.59
N ALA A 202 11.90 9.69 -6.47
CA ALA A 202 10.85 9.51 -5.48
C ALA A 202 11.40 9.56 -4.04
N VAL A 203 12.46 8.83 -3.74
CA VAL A 203 13.07 8.80 -2.40
C VAL A 203 13.61 10.19 -2.03
N SER A 204 14.21 10.93 -2.96
CA SER A 204 14.68 12.30 -2.71
C SER A 204 13.51 13.22 -2.36
N GLU A 205 12.47 13.24 -3.18
CA GLU A 205 11.29 14.08 -2.97
C GLU A 205 10.60 13.77 -1.64
N PHE A 206 10.33 12.49 -1.36
CA PHE A 206 9.65 12.09 -0.12
C PHE A 206 10.49 12.31 1.13
N THR A 207 11.82 12.19 1.06
CA THR A 207 12.70 12.52 2.19
C THR A 207 12.71 14.01 2.49
N GLU A 208 12.59 14.87 1.48
CA GLU A 208 12.51 16.33 1.66
C GLU A 208 11.15 16.79 2.18
N ARG A 209 10.05 16.19 1.71
CA ARG A 209 8.66 16.56 2.05
C ARG A 209 8.15 15.90 3.32
N GLY A 210 8.70 14.76 3.70
CA GLY A 210 8.24 13.93 4.79
C GLY A 210 8.69 14.39 6.18
N LEU A 211 8.52 13.48 7.15
CA LEU A 211 8.89 13.64 8.55
C LEU A 211 10.39 13.83 8.76
#